data_b1f74284ec72f8f23736c26f0ddb02cf
#
_entry.id   b1f74284ec72f8f23736c26f0ddb02cf
#
_cell.length_a   1.000
_cell.length_b   1.000
_cell.length_c   1.000
_cell.angle_alpha   90.00
_cell.angle_beta   90.00
_cell.angle_gamma   90.00
#
_symmetry.space_group_name_H-M   'P 1'
#
loop_
_entity.id
_entity.type
_entity.pdbx_description
1 polymer ?
#
loop_
_entity_poly.entity_id
_entity_poly.type
_entity_poly.pdbx_seq_one_letter_code
_entity_poly.pdbx_strand_id
1 'polypeptide(L)'
;MITKKGIILLMVLLLLGEGIFCVVLADHNGHRERKRYQKRQKNGSEHDGKGHLKPVDNPKYKQICGDCHFAYQPELLPSGSWEKIMAGLADHFGEEIEIDQESKKIITEYLKANSAEYSSAKPAVKIMRSLRGQTPMRITDVPYIRHQHEDDDIPADAFTRKSVGSMSNCIACHTTAENGIYDGDYVVIPK
;
A
#
# COMPACT_ATOMS: atom_id res chain seq x y z
N MET A 1 -22.38 -40.53 -64.45
CA MET A 1 -22.77 -41.18 -63.22
C MET A 1 -21.64 -41.02 -62.19
N ILE A 2 -21.79 -40.12 -61.30
CA ILE A 2 -20.81 -39.92 -60.20
C ILE A 2 -21.19 -40.91 -59.10
N THR A 3 -20.28 -41.79 -58.74
CA THR A 3 -20.57 -42.84 -57.75
C THR A 3 -20.65 -42.23 -56.33
N LYS A 4 -21.54 -42.80 -55.51
CA LYS A 4 -21.75 -42.37 -54.10
C LYS A 4 -20.45 -42.29 -53.29
N LYS A 5 -19.42 -43.04 -53.62
CA LYS A 5 -18.09 -43.02 -53.01
C LYS A 5 -17.30 -41.72 -53.30
N GLY A 6 -17.49 -41.14 -54.49
CA GLY A 6 -16.82 -39.87 -54.88
C GLY A 6 -17.39 -38.66 -54.15
N ILE A 7 -18.70 -38.67 -53.85
CA ILE A 7 -19.39 -37.60 -53.14
C ILE A 7 -18.97 -37.58 -51.64
N ILE A 8 -18.77 -38.76 -51.01
CA ILE A 8 -18.33 -38.86 -49.62
C ILE A 8 -16.86 -38.36 -49.50
N LEU A 9 -16.00 -38.65 -50.45
CA LEU A 9 -14.62 -38.19 -50.45
C LEU A 9 -14.52 -36.67 -50.62
N LEU A 10 -15.41 -36.08 -51.41
CA LEU A 10 -15.45 -34.62 -51.62
C LEU A 10 -16.00 -33.87 -50.38
N MET A 11 -16.96 -34.47 -49.67
CA MET A 11 -17.47 -33.91 -48.40
C MET A 11 -16.44 -33.99 -47.25
N VAL A 12 -15.61 -35.02 -47.20
CA VAL A 12 -14.58 -35.14 -46.15
C VAL A 12 -13.44 -34.16 -46.38
N LEU A 13 -13.12 -33.81 -47.62
CA LEU A 13 -12.10 -32.81 -47.94
C LEU A 13 -12.57 -31.37 -47.67
N LEU A 14 -13.92 -31.12 -47.72
CA LEU A 14 -14.48 -29.78 -47.39
C LEU A 14 -14.56 -29.53 -45.86
N LEU A 15 -14.61 -30.58 -45.05
CA LEU A 15 -14.65 -30.44 -43.57
C LEU A 15 -13.26 -30.27 -42.94
N LEU A 16 -12.16 -30.45 -43.69
CA LEU A 16 -10.78 -30.25 -43.21
C LEU A 16 -10.21 -28.88 -43.58
N GLY A 17 -10.97 -28.04 -44.28
CA GLY A 17 -10.51 -26.71 -44.77
C GLY A 17 -10.87 -25.52 -43.87
N GLU A 18 -11.68 -25.66 -42.85
CA GLU A 18 -11.97 -24.58 -41.91
C GLU A 18 -10.93 -24.59 -40.78
N GLY A 19 -9.68 -24.34 -41.14
CA GLY A 19 -8.69 -23.89 -40.17
C GLY A 19 -9.15 -22.56 -39.59
N ILE A 20 -9.68 -22.62 -38.36
CA ILE A 20 -9.92 -21.41 -37.55
C ILE A 20 -8.56 -20.73 -37.43
N PHE A 21 -8.35 -19.70 -38.27
CA PHE A 21 -7.24 -18.77 -38.13
C PHE A 21 -7.55 -17.93 -36.87
N CYS A 22 -7.27 -18.50 -35.68
CA CYS A 22 -7.24 -17.73 -34.46
C CYS A 22 -6.08 -16.74 -34.62
N VAL A 23 -6.38 -15.54 -35.14
CA VAL A 23 -5.47 -14.42 -35.07
C VAL A 23 -5.35 -14.09 -33.60
N VAL A 24 -4.35 -14.68 -32.94
CA VAL A 24 -3.89 -14.22 -31.64
C VAL A 24 -3.29 -12.83 -31.91
N LEU A 25 -4.11 -11.80 -31.74
CA LEU A 25 -3.63 -10.45 -31.59
C LEU A 25 -2.76 -10.48 -30.32
N ALA A 26 -1.46 -10.71 -30.53
CA ALA A 26 -0.49 -10.65 -29.47
C ALA A 26 -0.59 -9.23 -28.87
N ASP A 27 -1.20 -9.13 -27.70
CA ASP A 27 -1.26 -7.89 -26.96
C ASP A 27 0.18 -7.47 -26.60
N HIS A 28 0.73 -6.60 -27.45
CA HIS A 28 2.09 -6.05 -27.30
C HIS A 28 2.23 -5.25 -25.99
N ASN A 29 1.13 -4.82 -25.37
CA ASN A 29 1.12 -4.11 -24.10
C ASN A 29 1.37 -5.06 -22.92
N GLY A 30 0.75 -6.24 -22.87
CA GLY A 30 0.93 -7.19 -21.78
C GLY A 30 2.37 -7.69 -21.61
N HIS A 31 3.14 -7.73 -22.72
CA HIS A 31 4.55 -8.14 -22.64
C HIS A 31 5.48 -7.03 -22.13
N ARG A 32 5.15 -5.77 -22.41
CA ARG A 32 5.86 -4.61 -21.84
C ARG A 32 5.56 -4.43 -20.35
N GLU A 33 4.32 -4.63 -19.92
CA GLU A 33 3.95 -4.58 -18.52
C GLU A 33 4.58 -5.71 -17.72
N ARG A 34 4.56 -6.96 -18.21
CA ARG A 34 5.25 -8.09 -17.53
C ARG A 34 6.76 -7.83 -17.40
N LYS A 35 7.42 -7.29 -18.42
CA LYS A 35 8.85 -6.95 -18.34
C LYS A 35 9.11 -5.80 -17.37
N ARG A 36 8.22 -4.80 -17.29
CA ARG A 36 8.29 -3.73 -16.30
C ARG A 36 8.10 -4.28 -14.88
N TYR A 37 7.11 -5.15 -14.68
CA TYR A 37 6.84 -5.80 -13.40
C TYR A 37 8.02 -6.65 -12.93
N GLN A 38 8.59 -7.48 -13.81
CA GLN A 38 9.76 -8.31 -13.50
C GLN A 38 11.03 -7.47 -13.25
N LYS A 39 11.22 -6.38 -13.99
CA LYS A 39 12.33 -5.45 -13.76
C LYS A 39 12.19 -4.72 -12.42
N ARG A 40 10.95 -4.39 -12.01
CA ARG A 40 10.63 -3.78 -10.71
C ARG A 40 10.89 -4.75 -9.56
N GLN A 41 10.50 -6.02 -9.67
CA GLN A 41 10.80 -7.04 -8.67
C GLN A 41 12.31 -7.28 -8.51
N LYS A 42 13.08 -7.29 -9.59
CA LYS A 42 14.56 -7.44 -9.51
C LYS A 42 15.23 -6.22 -8.89
N ASN A 43 14.75 -5.00 -9.17
CA ASN A 43 15.29 -3.78 -8.57
C ASN A 43 14.81 -3.58 -7.12
N GLY A 44 13.67 -4.16 -6.71
CA GLY A 44 13.16 -4.10 -5.33
C GLY A 44 13.96 -4.94 -4.34
N SER A 45 14.73 -5.95 -4.81
CA SER A 45 15.56 -6.79 -3.94
C SER A 45 16.96 -6.25 -3.66
N GLU A 46 17.39 -5.16 -4.34
CA GLU A 46 18.69 -4.52 -4.16
C GLU A 46 18.61 -3.07 -3.66
N HIS A 47 17.42 -2.54 -3.34
CA HIS A 47 17.31 -1.22 -2.74
C HIS A 47 17.66 -1.32 -1.25
N ASP A 48 18.94 -0.99 -0.96
CA ASP A 48 19.46 -0.50 0.31
C ASP A 48 18.31 0.16 1.11
N GLY A 49 18.02 -0.31 2.35
CA GLY A 49 16.85 0.04 3.17
C GLY A 49 16.62 1.53 3.50
N LYS A 50 17.25 2.44 2.75
CA LYS A 50 17.05 3.90 2.81
C LYS A 50 15.82 4.40 2.04
N GLY A 51 15.19 3.54 1.24
CA GLY A 51 14.03 3.90 0.41
C GLY A 51 12.69 3.85 1.13
N HIS A 52 12.52 2.93 2.07
CA HIS A 52 11.27 2.59 2.73
C HIS A 52 11.34 2.77 4.24
N LEU A 53 10.18 2.84 4.88
CA LEU A 53 10.08 2.79 6.33
C LEU A 53 10.35 1.36 6.82
N LYS A 54 10.70 1.20 8.09
CA LYS A 54 10.88 -0.13 8.68
C LYS A 54 9.52 -0.76 8.98
N PRO A 55 9.31 -2.05 8.72
CA PRO A 55 8.17 -2.76 9.25
C PRO A 55 8.12 -2.62 10.77
N VAL A 56 6.92 -2.57 11.33
CA VAL A 56 6.75 -2.60 12.79
C VAL A 56 7.24 -3.95 13.29
N ASP A 57 8.14 -3.95 14.28
CA ASP A 57 8.76 -5.16 14.86
C ASP A 57 8.42 -5.38 16.35
N ASN A 58 7.66 -4.45 16.96
CA ASN A 58 7.21 -4.59 18.35
C ASN A 58 5.87 -5.35 18.43
N PRO A 59 5.86 -6.60 18.92
CA PRO A 59 4.64 -7.42 18.95
C PRO A 59 3.55 -6.85 19.87
N LYS A 60 3.93 -6.20 20.99
CA LYS A 60 2.96 -5.59 21.93
C LYS A 60 2.27 -4.40 21.28
N TYR A 61 3.01 -3.56 20.57
CA TYR A 61 2.42 -2.45 19.81
C TYR A 61 1.50 -2.96 18.68
N LYS A 62 1.92 -3.98 17.94
CA LYS A 62 1.07 -4.61 16.92
C LYS A 62 -0.21 -5.16 17.50
N GLN A 63 -0.13 -5.89 18.62
CA GLN A 63 -1.28 -6.52 19.26
C GLN A 63 -2.28 -5.49 19.77
N ILE A 64 -1.83 -4.49 20.53
CA ILE A 64 -2.74 -3.56 21.23
C ILE A 64 -3.25 -2.47 20.31
N CYS A 65 -2.38 -1.88 19.50
CA CYS A 65 -2.75 -0.76 18.64
C CYS A 65 -3.21 -1.20 17.26
N GLY A 66 -2.96 -2.46 16.89
CA GLY A 66 -3.37 -3.04 15.62
C GLY A 66 -4.79 -3.61 15.59
N ASP A 67 -5.51 -3.64 16.71
CA ASP A 67 -6.83 -4.25 16.79
C ASP A 67 -7.92 -3.42 16.07
N CYS A 68 -7.81 -2.09 16.05
CA CYS A 68 -8.79 -1.20 15.44
C CYS A 68 -8.36 -0.71 14.04
N HIS A 69 -7.06 -0.50 13.85
CA HIS A 69 -6.44 -0.13 12.59
C HIS A 69 -5.06 -0.75 12.52
N PHE A 70 -4.44 -0.83 11.34
CA PHE A 70 -3.09 -1.40 11.30
C PHE A 70 -2.09 -0.57 12.12
N ALA A 71 -1.11 -1.25 12.74
CA ALA A 71 -0.08 -0.60 13.52
C ALA A 71 0.84 0.23 12.60
N TYR A 72 0.71 1.55 12.65
CA TYR A 72 1.49 2.46 11.82
C TYR A 72 2.98 2.41 12.17
N GLN A 73 3.84 2.58 11.15
CA GLN A 73 5.28 2.71 11.39
C GLN A 73 5.56 3.95 12.24
N PRO A 74 6.39 3.81 13.30
CA PRO A 74 6.76 4.96 14.15
C PRO A 74 7.36 6.13 13.37
N GLU A 75 8.03 5.84 12.27
CA GLU A 75 8.67 6.81 11.37
C GLU A 75 7.69 7.74 10.64
N LEU A 76 6.38 7.52 10.76
CA LEU A 76 5.34 8.39 10.16
C LEU A 76 5.08 9.66 10.98
N LEU A 77 5.50 9.71 12.23
CA LEU A 77 5.35 10.88 13.12
C LEU A 77 6.62 11.14 13.93
N PRO A 78 6.84 12.40 14.37
CA PRO A 78 7.91 12.71 15.31
C PRO A 78 7.59 12.22 16.72
N SER A 79 8.61 12.05 17.57
CA SER A 79 8.48 11.55 18.94
C SER A 79 7.50 12.37 19.79
N GLY A 80 7.51 13.68 19.64
CA GLY A 80 6.57 14.54 20.36
C GLY A 80 5.10 14.33 19.97
N SER A 81 4.82 13.86 18.75
CA SER A 81 3.47 13.44 18.35
C SER A 81 3.08 12.14 19.05
N TRP A 82 3.96 11.16 19.07
CA TRP A 82 3.72 9.90 19.77
C TRP A 82 3.52 10.09 21.27
N GLU A 83 4.29 10.97 21.91
CA GLU A 83 4.08 11.33 23.30
C GLU A 83 2.68 11.88 23.57
N LYS A 84 2.21 12.79 22.72
CA LYS A 84 0.85 13.34 22.84
C LYS A 84 -0.22 12.28 22.66
N ILE A 85 -0.08 11.41 21.66
CA ILE A 85 -1.01 10.31 21.38
C ILE A 85 -1.06 9.37 22.59
N MET A 86 0.10 8.94 23.09
CA MET A 86 0.17 8.02 24.23
C MET A 86 -0.27 8.65 25.56
N ALA A 87 -0.19 9.97 25.70
CA ALA A 87 -0.76 10.68 26.85
C ALA A 87 -2.28 10.80 26.76
N GLY A 88 -2.84 10.89 25.56
CA GLY A 88 -4.25 11.15 25.28
C GLY A 88 -5.09 9.90 24.99
N LEU A 89 -4.69 8.70 25.42
CA LEU A 89 -5.41 7.45 25.12
C LEU A 89 -6.85 7.38 25.71
N ALA A 90 -7.15 8.16 26.73
CA ALA A 90 -8.51 8.27 27.27
C ALA A 90 -9.50 8.94 26.30
N ASP A 91 -8.97 9.67 25.28
CA ASP A 91 -9.74 10.20 24.17
C ASP A 91 -8.90 10.07 22.90
N HIS A 92 -8.77 8.86 22.42
CA HIS A 92 -8.06 8.55 21.18
C HIS A 92 -8.98 8.76 19.98
N PHE A 93 -9.15 10.03 19.59
CA PHE A 93 -10.02 10.44 18.48
C PHE A 93 -11.49 10.05 18.64
N GLY A 94 -11.99 10.08 19.86
CA GLY A 94 -13.36 9.73 20.22
C GLY A 94 -13.53 8.33 20.80
N GLU A 95 -12.46 7.54 20.84
CA GLU A 95 -12.43 6.21 21.45
C GLU A 95 -11.59 6.21 22.72
N GLU A 96 -12.05 5.54 23.77
CA GLU A 96 -11.28 5.33 25.00
C GLU A 96 -10.45 4.05 24.89
N ILE A 97 -9.14 4.18 25.01
CA ILE A 97 -8.20 3.07 24.93
C ILE A 97 -7.63 2.77 26.32
N GLU A 98 -8.07 1.68 26.89
CA GLU A 98 -7.52 1.17 28.15
C GLU A 98 -6.28 0.30 27.89
N ILE A 99 -5.17 0.64 28.54
CA ILE A 99 -3.90 -0.08 28.44
C ILE A 99 -3.20 -0.08 29.80
N ASP A 100 -2.63 -1.21 30.20
CA ASP A 100 -1.84 -1.28 31.42
C ASP A 100 -0.57 -0.44 31.36
N GLN A 101 -0.07 0.00 32.52
CA GLN A 101 1.04 0.94 32.61
C GLN A 101 2.35 0.38 32.02
N GLU A 102 2.59 -0.92 32.14
CA GLU A 102 3.78 -1.58 31.60
C GLU A 102 3.73 -1.58 30.06
N SER A 103 2.61 -2.01 29.50
CA SER A 103 2.39 -1.97 28.04
C SER A 103 2.47 -0.55 27.48
N LYS A 104 1.87 0.43 28.18
CA LYS A 104 1.95 1.84 27.82
C LYS A 104 3.39 2.33 27.76
N LYS A 105 4.20 1.98 28.75
CA LYS A 105 5.62 2.34 28.83
C LYS A 105 6.39 1.72 27.64
N ILE A 106 6.27 0.40 27.45
CA ILE A 106 6.98 -0.33 26.38
C ILE A 106 6.64 0.26 25.00
N ILE A 107 5.34 0.51 24.75
CA ILE A 107 4.90 1.05 23.44
C ILE A 107 5.41 2.48 23.27
N THR A 108 5.31 3.32 24.31
CA THR A 108 5.77 4.72 24.24
C THR A 108 7.27 4.79 23.93
N GLU A 109 8.07 3.99 24.62
CA GLU A 109 9.52 3.93 24.41
C GLU A 109 9.86 3.46 22.99
N TYR A 110 9.17 2.41 22.51
CA TYR A 110 9.34 1.91 21.16
C TYR A 110 8.99 2.97 20.09
N LEU A 111 7.84 3.60 20.19
CA LEU A 111 7.38 4.62 19.25
C LEU A 111 8.33 5.81 19.19
N LYS A 112 8.79 6.29 20.35
CA LYS A 112 9.75 7.40 20.45
C LYS A 112 11.11 7.05 19.87
N ALA A 113 11.65 5.89 20.22
CA ALA A 113 12.98 5.46 19.77
C ALA A 113 13.06 5.21 18.25
N ASN A 114 11.92 4.94 17.61
CA ASN A 114 11.82 4.65 16.18
C ASN A 114 11.08 5.73 15.39
N SER A 115 10.85 6.91 15.96
CA SER A 115 10.11 7.99 15.31
C SER A 115 10.87 8.65 14.15
N ALA A 116 10.18 9.50 13.39
CA ALA A 116 10.63 10.03 12.10
C ALA A 116 12.00 10.72 12.15
N GLU A 117 12.32 11.43 13.23
CA GLU A 117 13.60 12.13 13.41
C GLU A 117 14.83 11.20 13.52
N TYR A 118 14.62 9.92 13.89
CA TYR A 118 15.69 8.93 14.01
C TYR A 118 15.82 8.05 12.76
N SER A 119 15.03 8.32 11.73
CA SER A 119 15.04 7.55 10.49
C SER A 119 15.75 8.28 9.36
N SER A 120 16.55 7.54 8.60
CA SER A 120 17.14 8.00 7.33
C SER A 120 16.29 7.65 6.11
N ALA A 121 15.14 6.98 6.29
CA ALA A 121 14.23 6.63 5.21
C ALA A 121 13.71 7.89 4.50
N LYS A 122 13.65 7.85 3.17
CA LYS A 122 13.23 9.00 2.37
C LYS A 122 11.86 9.58 2.79
N PRO A 123 10.81 8.76 3.07
CA PRO A 123 9.54 9.30 3.53
C PRO A 123 9.66 10.02 4.87
N ALA A 124 10.37 9.43 5.85
CA ALA A 124 10.57 10.04 7.17
C ALA A 124 11.28 11.40 7.09
N VAL A 125 12.33 11.50 6.28
CA VAL A 125 13.04 12.76 6.04
C VAL A 125 12.13 13.83 5.42
N LYS A 126 11.27 13.44 4.47
CA LYS A 126 10.30 14.37 3.85
C LYS A 126 9.22 14.80 4.85
N ILE A 127 8.74 13.88 5.67
CA ILE A 127 7.82 14.16 6.78
C ILE A 127 8.43 15.21 7.70
N MET A 128 9.62 14.96 8.26
CA MET A 128 10.28 15.89 9.18
C MET A 128 10.48 17.28 8.59
N ARG A 129 10.89 17.36 7.32
CA ARG A 129 11.03 18.64 6.62
C ARG A 129 9.71 19.39 6.48
N SER A 130 8.62 18.68 6.22
CA SER A 130 7.29 19.27 6.03
C SER A 130 6.70 19.81 7.33
N LEU A 131 7.01 19.18 8.46
CA LEU A 131 6.45 19.51 9.77
C LEU A 131 6.94 20.86 10.32
N ARG A 132 8.14 21.33 9.97
CA ARG A 132 8.70 22.61 10.45
C ARG A 132 8.61 22.77 11.98
N GLY A 133 8.82 21.69 12.72
CA GLY A 133 8.74 21.66 14.19
C GLY A 133 7.33 21.41 14.76
N GLN A 134 6.32 21.23 13.92
CA GLN A 134 4.98 20.84 14.36
C GLN A 134 4.94 19.39 14.84
N THR A 135 4.01 19.09 15.75
CA THR A 135 3.78 17.77 16.28
C THR A 135 2.30 17.37 16.12
N PRO A 136 1.84 17.06 14.89
CA PRO A 136 0.47 16.68 14.65
C PRO A 136 0.15 15.34 15.34
N MET A 137 -1.09 15.15 15.78
CA MET A 137 -1.55 13.89 16.37
C MET A 137 -2.08 12.91 15.34
N ARG A 138 -2.43 13.39 14.15
CA ARG A 138 -2.90 12.54 13.04
C ARG A 138 -1.82 12.48 11.95
N ILE A 139 -1.56 11.27 11.46
CA ILE A 139 -0.64 11.06 10.33
C ILE A 139 -1.14 11.81 9.09
N THR A 140 -2.46 11.88 8.90
CA THR A 140 -3.12 12.61 7.82
C THR A 140 -2.97 14.12 7.90
N ASP A 141 -2.56 14.68 9.05
CA ASP A 141 -2.28 16.11 9.22
C ASP A 141 -0.83 16.48 8.87
N VAL A 142 0.02 15.50 8.61
CA VAL A 142 1.40 15.73 8.16
C VAL A 142 1.37 16.36 6.77
N PRO A 143 1.95 17.59 6.57
CA PRO A 143 1.82 18.31 5.30
C PRO A 143 2.34 17.52 4.08
N TYR A 144 3.44 16.78 4.24
CA TYR A 144 3.94 15.92 3.18
C TYR A 144 2.94 14.83 2.78
N ILE A 145 2.32 14.17 3.77
CA ILE A 145 1.36 13.10 3.51
C ILE A 145 0.10 13.66 2.83
N ARG A 146 -0.43 14.76 3.34
CA ARG A 146 -1.59 15.44 2.72
C ARG A 146 -1.32 15.78 1.26
N HIS A 147 -0.19 16.40 0.97
CA HIS A 147 0.19 16.79 -0.39
C HIS A 147 0.29 15.59 -1.34
N GLN A 148 0.75 14.43 -0.86
CA GLN A 148 0.79 13.20 -1.69
C GLN A 148 -0.61 12.64 -1.98
N HIS A 149 -1.66 13.10 -1.31
CA HIS A 149 -3.03 12.64 -1.47
C HIS A 149 -3.96 13.72 -2.06
N GLU A 150 -3.40 14.85 -2.48
CA GLU A 150 -4.10 15.95 -3.16
C GLU A 150 -3.84 15.90 -4.68
N ASP A 151 -3.37 14.76 -5.22
CA ASP A 151 -3.08 14.57 -6.64
C ASP A 151 -4.38 14.37 -7.46
N ASP A 152 -4.43 14.95 -8.65
CA ASP A 152 -5.56 14.85 -9.58
C ASP A 152 -5.83 13.39 -10.03
N ASP A 153 -4.86 12.50 -9.89
CA ASP A 153 -5.01 11.07 -10.19
C ASP A 153 -5.83 10.31 -9.13
N ILE A 154 -6.11 10.93 -7.97
CA ILE A 154 -6.91 10.35 -6.90
C ILE A 154 -8.35 10.83 -7.03
N PRO A 155 -9.33 9.93 -7.27
CA PRO A 155 -10.74 10.33 -7.34
C PRO A 155 -11.20 11.06 -6.08
N ALA A 156 -11.92 12.18 -6.25
CA ALA A 156 -12.35 13.03 -5.14
C ALA A 156 -13.18 12.29 -4.06
N ASP A 157 -13.86 11.22 -4.45
CA ASP A 157 -14.68 10.37 -3.56
C ASP A 157 -13.90 9.22 -2.92
N ALA A 158 -12.61 9.01 -3.28
CA ALA A 158 -11.84 7.81 -2.90
C ALA A 158 -11.88 7.54 -1.39
N PHE A 159 -11.68 8.58 -0.56
CA PHE A 159 -11.60 8.42 0.89
C PHE A 159 -12.95 8.23 1.58
N THR A 160 -14.06 8.51 0.88
CA THR A 160 -15.42 8.34 1.39
C THR A 160 -16.09 7.05 0.91
N ARG A 161 -15.44 6.31 0.02
CA ARG A 161 -15.93 5.01 -0.43
C ARG A 161 -16.00 4.03 0.73
N LYS A 162 -17.03 3.21 0.76
CA LYS A 162 -17.21 2.17 1.80
C LYS A 162 -16.01 1.20 1.87
N SER A 163 -15.37 0.96 0.74
CA SER A 163 -14.18 0.10 0.61
C SER A 163 -12.91 0.73 1.21
N VAL A 164 -12.90 2.05 1.43
CA VAL A 164 -11.77 2.79 2.01
C VAL A 164 -12.10 3.30 3.41
N GLY A 165 -13.26 3.94 3.58
CA GLY A 165 -13.77 4.44 4.86
C GLY A 165 -13.18 5.77 5.29
N SER A 166 -11.88 5.95 5.24
CA SER A 166 -11.22 7.22 5.59
C SER A 166 -9.79 7.29 5.04
N MET A 167 -9.22 8.50 4.98
CA MET A 167 -7.84 8.74 4.59
C MET A 167 -6.82 8.08 5.56
N SER A 168 -7.21 7.76 6.79
CA SER A 168 -6.33 7.06 7.74
C SER A 168 -6.26 5.55 7.51
N ASN A 169 -7.13 4.98 6.67
CA ASN A 169 -7.07 3.56 6.30
C ASN A 169 -6.04 3.33 5.17
N CYS A 170 -4.77 3.52 5.48
CA CYS A 170 -3.68 3.46 4.51
C CYS A 170 -3.62 2.12 3.75
N ILE A 171 -3.87 1.00 4.44
CA ILE A 171 -3.79 -0.34 3.85
C ILE A 171 -4.89 -0.61 2.80
N ALA A 172 -5.97 0.17 2.79
CA ALA A 172 -7.01 0.04 1.77
C ALA A 172 -6.46 0.31 0.37
N CYS A 173 -5.51 1.23 0.24
CA CYS A 173 -4.88 1.59 -1.04
C CYS A 173 -3.41 1.16 -1.11
N HIS A 174 -2.67 1.27 -0.01
CA HIS A 174 -1.25 0.88 0.09
C HIS A 174 -1.12 -0.56 0.58
N THR A 175 -1.30 -1.53 -0.30
CA THR A 175 -1.29 -2.96 0.04
C THR A 175 0.04 -3.47 0.61
N THR A 176 1.10 -2.68 0.49
CA THR A 176 2.45 -2.95 1.00
C THR A 176 2.80 -2.14 2.25
N ALA A 177 1.85 -1.39 2.81
CA ALA A 177 2.07 -0.50 3.95
C ALA A 177 2.60 -1.21 5.21
N GLU A 178 2.15 -2.43 5.49
CA GLU A 178 2.64 -3.22 6.62
C GLU A 178 4.16 -3.49 6.55
N ASN A 179 4.70 -3.53 5.34
CA ASN A 179 6.13 -3.67 5.06
C ASN A 179 6.87 -2.31 5.01
N GLY A 180 6.19 -1.21 5.35
CA GLY A 180 6.76 0.14 5.30
C GLY A 180 6.91 0.72 3.89
N ILE A 181 6.32 0.09 2.88
CA ILE A 181 6.43 0.47 1.46
C ILE A 181 5.18 1.25 1.05
N TYR A 182 5.37 2.53 0.71
CA TYR A 182 4.31 3.47 0.31
C TYR A 182 4.52 4.01 -1.11
N ASP A 183 5.25 3.30 -1.95
CA ASP A 183 5.51 3.74 -3.33
C ASP A 183 4.23 3.75 -4.16
N GLY A 184 4.03 4.80 -4.95
CA GLY A 184 2.88 4.96 -5.83
C GLY A 184 2.68 3.81 -6.82
N ASP A 185 3.78 3.13 -7.17
CA ASP A 185 3.76 1.95 -8.05
C ASP A 185 2.95 0.76 -7.50
N TYR A 186 2.68 0.72 -6.19
CA TYR A 186 1.94 -0.35 -5.50
C TYR A 186 0.59 0.12 -4.97
N VAL A 187 0.18 1.34 -5.29
CA VAL A 187 -1.13 1.86 -4.88
C VAL A 187 -2.23 1.27 -5.74
N VAL A 188 -3.27 0.78 -5.09
CA VAL A 188 -4.49 0.28 -5.73
C VAL A 188 -5.69 0.95 -5.07
N ILE A 189 -6.32 1.91 -5.75
CA ILE A 189 -7.51 2.60 -5.20
C ILE A 189 -8.74 1.71 -5.41
N PRO A 190 -9.39 1.23 -4.33
CA PRO A 190 -10.60 0.40 -4.44
C PRO A 190 -11.76 1.15 -5.08
N LYS A 191 -12.60 0.42 -5.82
CA LYS A 191 -13.84 0.96 -6.40
C LYS A 191 -14.96 1.06 -5.38
#